data_d8c316d9eaad2773093e4c2c1edb325e
#
_entry.id   d8c316d9eaad2773093e4c2c1edb325e
#
_cell.length_a   1.000
_cell.length_b   1.000
_cell.length_c   1.000
_cell.angle_alpha   90.00
_cell.angle_beta   90.00
_cell.angle_gamma   90.00
#
_symmetry.space_group_name_H-M   'P 1'
#
loop_
_entity.id
_entity.type
_entity.pdbx_description
1 polymer ?
#
loop_
_entity_poly.entity_id
_entity_poly.type
_entity_poly.pdbx_seq_one_letter_code
_entity_poly.pdbx_strand_id
1 'polypeptide(L)'
;MQDQYLPKKISELDLKRDRAVAIIGKVLELQENSFILSDDSGKIELISDKPVEPNSQVRVFCTLINQQLKADLIQDMKNFDVGLFYKVKELYNKSGV
;
A
#
# COMPACT_ATOMS: atom_id res chain seq x y z
N MET A 1 4.75 -13.71 16.97
CA MET A 1 5.23 -12.36 16.67
C MET A 1 4.46 -11.74 15.55
N GLN A 2 4.12 -10.51 15.71
CA GLN A 2 3.28 -9.83 14.77
C GLN A 2 4.09 -9.10 13.73
N ASP A 3 3.75 -9.28 12.48
CA ASP A 3 4.41 -8.57 11.41
C ASP A 3 4.01 -7.12 11.43
N GLN A 4 4.97 -6.27 11.14
CA GLN A 4 4.71 -4.86 11.00
C GLN A 4 4.65 -4.50 9.53
N TYR A 5 3.66 -3.70 9.18
CA TYR A 5 3.51 -3.21 7.82
C TYR A 5 4.31 -1.93 7.68
N LEU A 6 5.35 -1.96 6.87
CA LEU A 6 6.21 -0.81 6.68
C LEU A 6 5.60 0.13 5.64
N PRO A 7 5.45 1.43 5.94
CA PRO A 7 4.95 2.38 4.96
C PRO A 7 5.95 2.54 3.82
N LYS A 8 5.47 2.41 2.58
CA LYS A 8 6.31 2.55 1.41
C LYS A 8 5.54 3.17 0.28
N LYS A 9 6.25 3.90 -0.58
CA LYS A 9 5.72 4.29 -1.89
C LYS A 9 5.85 3.11 -2.84
N ILE A 10 5.03 3.13 -3.88
CA ILE A 10 5.06 2.04 -4.86
C ILE A 10 6.44 1.89 -5.47
N SER A 11 7.12 3.00 -5.77
CA SER A 11 8.46 2.95 -6.34
C SER A 11 9.52 2.39 -5.39
N GLU A 12 9.22 2.33 -4.11
CA GLU A 12 10.16 1.82 -3.10
C GLU A 12 10.01 0.33 -2.82
N LEU A 13 9.03 -0.30 -3.44
CA LEU A 13 8.75 -1.71 -3.17
C LEU A 13 9.84 -2.61 -3.72
N ASP A 14 10.24 -3.58 -2.91
CA ASP A 14 11.18 -4.62 -3.33
C ASP A 14 10.43 -5.95 -3.21
N LEU A 15 9.97 -6.45 -4.35
CA LEU A 15 9.13 -7.65 -4.36
C LEU A 15 9.88 -8.90 -3.96
N LYS A 16 11.19 -8.83 -3.84
CA LYS A 16 11.99 -9.97 -3.41
C LYS A 16 12.29 -9.95 -1.93
N ARG A 17 12.30 -8.76 -1.30
CA ARG A 17 12.74 -8.62 0.08
C ARG A 17 11.65 -8.17 1.04
N ASP A 18 10.73 -7.35 0.57
CA ASP A 18 9.67 -6.88 1.43
C ASP A 18 8.73 -8.02 1.80
N ARG A 19 8.23 -7.99 3.02
CA ARG A 19 7.29 -8.99 3.50
C ARG A 19 5.91 -8.42 3.69
N ALA A 20 5.84 -7.28 4.36
CA ALA A 20 4.57 -6.64 4.66
C ALA A 20 4.76 -5.14 4.53
N VAL A 21 3.88 -4.50 3.78
CA VAL A 21 3.98 -3.08 3.49
C VAL A 21 2.62 -2.42 3.58
N ALA A 22 2.63 -1.13 3.88
CA ALA A 22 1.42 -0.31 3.87
C ALA A 22 1.59 0.73 2.76
N ILE A 23 0.63 0.79 1.86
CA ILE A 23 0.68 1.67 0.70
C ILE A 23 -0.57 2.53 0.69
N ILE A 24 -0.39 3.84 0.48
CA ILE A 24 -1.51 4.75 0.29
C ILE A 24 -1.57 5.14 -1.17
N GLY A 25 -2.74 5.03 -1.75
CA GLY A 25 -2.90 5.39 -3.14
C GLY A 25 -4.35 5.45 -3.55
N LYS A 26 -4.53 5.65 -4.83
CA LYS A 26 -5.85 5.76 -5.44
C LYS A 26 -6.14 4.50 -6.23
N VAL A 27 -7.34 3.97 -6.06
CA VAL A 27 -7.78 2.79 -6.81
C VAL A 27 -8.14 3.25 -8.22
N LEU A 28 -7.45 2.72 -9.22
CA LEU A 28 -7.67 3.12 -10.61
C LEU A 28 -8.59 2.18 -11.36
N GLU A 29 -8.36 0.88 -11.20
CA GLU A 29 -9.00 -0.10 -12.06
C GLU A 29 -9.34 -1.31 -11.24
N LEU A 30 -10.55 -1.81 -11.40
CA LEU A 30 -11.00 -3.01 -10.69
C LEU A 30 -11.01 -4.18 -11.65
N GLN A 31 -10.51 -5.30 -11.17
CA GLN A 31 -10.55 -6.57 -11.89
C GLN A 31 -11.22 -7.59 -10.97
N GLU A 32 -11.38 -8.80 -11.46
CA GLU A 32 -12.14 -9.80 -10.73
C GLU A 32 -11.52 -10.12 -9.37
N ASN A 33 -10.21 -10.34 -9.33
CA ASN A 33 -9.53 -10.73 -8.10
C ASN A 33 -8.37 -9.81 -7.76
N SER A 34 -8.37 -8.59 -8.32
CA SER A 34 -7.28 -7.65 -8.09
C SER A 34 -7.74 -6.24 -8.42
N PHE A 35 -6.91 -5.27 -8.06
CA PHE A 35 -7.13 -3.89 -8.48
C PHE A 35 -5.79 -3.20 -8.64
N ILE A 36 -5.80 -2.12 -9.42
CA ILE A 36 -4.60 -1.32 -9.64
C ILE A 36 -4.62 -0.15 -8.66
N LEU A 37 -3.55 -0.02 -7.91
CA LEU A 37 -3.36 1.08 -6.99
C LEU A 37 -2.29 2.01 -7.53
N SER A 38 -2.50 3.30 -7.42
CA SER A 38 -1.58 4.30 -7.94
C SER A 38 -1.24 5.31 -6.85
N ASP A 39 0.03 5.66 -6.74
CA ASP A 39 0.43 6.82 -5.95
C ASP A 39 1.26 7.74 -6.85
N ASP A 40 1.89 8.75 -6.27
CA ASP A 40 2.67 9.71 -7.08
C ASP A 40 3.95 9.10 -7.63
N SER A 41 4.31 7.90 -7.21
CA SER A 41 5.55 7.26 -7.65
C SER A 41 5.33 6.14 -8.67
N GLY A 42 4.09 5.66 -8.84
CA GLY A 42 3.86 4.58 -9.80
C GLY A 42 2.52 3.90 -9.60
N LYS A 43 2.40 2.74 -10.21
CA LYS A 43 1.20 1.91 -10.14
C LYS A 43 1.58 0.47 -9.85
N ILE A 44 0.69 -0.25 -9.18
CA ILE A 44 0.92 -1.66 -8.90
C ILE A 44 -0.41 -2.39 -8.79
N GLU A 45 -0.39 -3.66 -9.17
CA GLU A 45 -1.55 -4.52 -9.03
C GLU A 45 -1.52 -5.19 -7.67
N LEU A 46 -2.65 -5.16 -6.97
CA LEU A 46 -2.82 -5.81 -5.68
C LEU A 46 -3.88 -6.88 -5.80
N ILE A 47 -3.54 -8.07 -5.32
CA ILE A 47 -4.50 -9.17 -5.31
C ILE A 47 -5.42 -9.00 -4.12
N SER A 48 -6.72 -9.04 -4.36
CA SER A 48 -7.69 -8.83 -3.30
C SER A 48 -9.03 -9.39 -3.70
N ASP A 49 -9.68 -10.05 -2.76
CA ASP A 49 -11.07 -10.45 -2.90
C ASP A 49 -12.00 -9.50 -2.14
N LYS A 50 -11.47 -8.43 -1.59
CA LYS A 50 -12.25 -7.47 -0.83
C LYS A 50 -12.78 -6.38 -1.74
N PRO A 51 -13.98 -5.88 -1.50
CA PRO A 51 -14.54 -4.82 -2.33
C PRO A 51 -13.80 -3.50 -2.12
N VAL A 52 -13.56 -2.80 -3.21
CA VAL A 52 -13.04 -1.43 -3.17
C VAL A 52 -13.78 -0.64 -4.23
N GLU A 53 -13.79 0.68 -4.07
CA GLU A 53 -14.45 1.56 -5.04
C GLU A 53 -13.41 2.20 -5.94
N PRO A 54 -13.69 2.31 -7.24
CA PRO A 54 -12.78 2.99 -8.14
C PRO A 54 -12.65 4.46 -7.75
N ASN A 55 -11.48 5.01 -7.98
CA ASN A 55 -11.15 6.40 -7.69
C ASN A 55 -11.17 6.76 -6.21
N SER A 56 -11.22 5.77 -5.33
CA SER A 56 -11.14 6.05 -3.89
C SER A 56 -9.69 6.11 -3.45
N GLN A 57 -9.44 6.91 -2.40
CA GLN A 57 -8.13 6.99 -1.75
C GLN A 57 -8.14 5.98 -0.61
N VAL A 58 -7.17 5.07 -0.62
CA VAL A 58 -7.14 4.00 0.36
C VAL A 58 -5.73 3.78 0.89
N ARG A 59 -5.67 3.23 2.09
CA ARG A 59 -4.43 2.67 2.62
C ARG A 59 -4.59 1.17 2.64
N VAL A 60 -3.66 0.47 2.02
CA VAL A 60 -3.74 -0.98 1.89
C VAL A 60 -2.58 -1.61 2.63
N PHE A 61 -2.89 -2.52 3.53
CA PHE A 61 -1.90 -3.32 4.22
C PHE A 61 -1.75 -4.61 3.45
N CYS A 62 -0.55 -4.86 2.95
CA CYS A 62 -0.29 -5.96 2.02
C CYS A 62 0.78 -6.88 2.53
N THR A 63 0.64 -8.17 2.21
CA THR A 63 1.69 -9.16 2.44
C THR A 63 2.19 -9.63 1.09
N LEU A 64 3.51 -9.79 0.96
CA LEU A 64 4.10 -10.34 -0.25
C LEU A 64 4.12 -11.85 -0.19
N ILE A 65 3.55 -12.46 -1.22
CA ILE A 65 3.53 -13.91 -1.37
C ILE A 65 3.94 -14.21 -2.80
N ASN A 66 5.05 -14.92 -2.98
CA ASN A 66 5.56 -15.27 -4.31
C ASN A 66 5.72 -14.04 -5.21
N GLN A 67 6.26 -12.96 -4.64
CA GLN A 67 6.50 -11.70 -5.34
C GLN A 67 5.22 -11.00 -5.81
N GLN A 68 4.09 -11.36 -5.20
CA GLN A 68 2.83 -10.68 -5.45
C GLN A 68 2.33 -10.06 -4.16
N LEU A 69 1.70 -8.90 -4.29
CA LEU A 69 1.14 -8.20 -3.15
C LEU A 69 -0.32 -8.62 -2.96
N LYS A 70 -0.61 -9.15 -1.80
CA LYS A 70 -1.96 -9.51 -1.43
C LYS A 70 -2.47 -8.53 -0.39
N ALA A 71 -3.62 -7.95 -0.63
CA ALA A 71 -4.23 -7.01 0.30
C ALA A 71 -4.81 -7.76 1.49
N ASP A 72 -4.31 -7.43 2.69
CA ASP A 72 -4.83 -8.02 3.92
C ASP A 72 -5.93 -7.16 4.53
N LEU A 73 -5.76 -5.84 4.45
CA LEU A 73 -6.71 -4.90 5.01
C LEU A 73 -6.70 -3.64 4.16
N ILE A 74 -7.88 -3.12 3.87
CA ILE A 74 -8.03 -1.91 3.08
C ILE A 74 -8.79 -0.89 3.92
N GLN A 75 -8.23 0.30 4.06
CA GLN A 75 -8.86 1.39 4.80
C GLN A 75 -9.17 2.53 3.86
N ASP A 76 -10.40 3.03 3.95
CA ASP A 76 -10.79 4.21 3.20
C ASP A 76 -10.17 5.44 3.85
N MET A 77 -9.47 6.25 3.06
CA MET A 77 -8.71 7.37 3.56
C MET A 77 -9.24 8.70 3.01
N LYS A 78 -10.55 8.86 3.01
CA LYS A 78 -11.17 10.03 2.38
C LYS A 78 -10.62 11.37 2.86
N ASN A 79 -10.33 11.48 4.15
CA ASN A 79 -9.85 12.73 4.74
C ASN A 79 -8.42 12.64 5.20
N PHE A 80 -7.68 11.66 4.70
CA PHE A 80 -6.32 11.45 5.15
C PHE A 80 -5.35 12.42 4.47
N ASP A 81 -4.42 12.95 5.25
CA ASP A 81 -3.36 13.81 4.73
C ASP A 81 -2.17 12.95 4.30
N VAL A 82 -2.04 12.73 3.00
CA VAL A 82 -0.98 11.90 2.45
C VAL A 82 0.40 12.51 2.74
N GLY A 83 0.49 13.83 2.72
CA GLY A 83 1.75 14.50 3.05
C GLY A 83 2.20 14.20 4.46
N LEU A 84 1.26 14.18 5.40
CA LEU A 84 1.57 13.85 6.77
C LEU A 84 2.04 12.40 6.90
N PHE A 85 1.42 11.50 6.15
CA PHE A 85 1.83 10.11 6.14
C PHE A 85 3.30 9.97 5.74
N TYR A 86 3.70 10.62 4.67
CA TYR A 86 5.08 10.52 4.20
C TYR A 86 6.06 11.23 5.15
N LYS A 87 5.61 12.28 5.81
CA LYS A 87 6.44 12.94 6.79
C LYS A 87 6.72 12.03 7.99
N VAL A 88 5.72 11.32 8.45
CA VAL A 88 5.89 10.36 9.54
C VAL A 88 6.84 9.25 9.12
N LYS A 89 6.70 8.76 7.89
CA LYS A 89 7.59 7.75 7.35
C LYS A 89 9.04 8.23 7.34
N GLU A 90 9.28 9.47 6.93
CA GLU A 90 10.62 10.02 6.95
C GLU A 90 11.23 10.07 8.34
N LEU A 91 10.43 10.52 9.30
CA LEU A 91 10.90 10.57 10.68
C LEU A 91 11.24 9.19 11.22
N TYR A 92 10.42 8.22 10.89
CA TYR A 92 10.67 6.84 11.28
C TYR A 92 12.00 6.35 10.71
N ASN A 93 12.25 6.61 9.44
CA ASN A 93 13.48 6.18 8.79
C ASN A 93 14.70 6.90 9.36
N LYS A 94 14.56 8.18 9.71
CA LYS A 94 15.67 8.97 10.23
C LYS A 94 16.07 8.58 11.64
N SER A 95 15.17 8.00 12.41
CA SER A 95 15.51 7.67 13.79
C SER A 95 16.46 6.48 13.89
N GLY A 96 16.98 6.02 12.79
CA GLY A 96 18.06 5.04 12.79
C GLY A 96 17.60 3.63 13.00
N VAL A 97 16.41 3.47 12.80
CA VAL A 97 15.83 2.16 12.98
C VAL A 97 15.74 1.50 11.66
#